data_65cfcdf54e461cfa6b0ea2a9569e08b4
#
_entry.id   65cfcdf54e461cfa6b0ea2a9569e08b4
#
_cell.length_a   1.000
_cell.length_b   1.000
_cell.length_c   1.000
_cell.angle_alpha   90.00
_cell.angle_beta   90.00
_cell.angle_gamma   90.00
#
_symmetry.space_group_name_H-M   'P 1'
#
loop_
_entity.id
_entity.type
_entity.pdbx_description
1 polymer ?
#
loop_
_entity_poly.entity_id
_entity_poly.type
_entity_poly.pdbx_seq_one_letter_code
_entity_poly.pdbx_strand_id
1 'polypeptide(L)' 'ENGPQSLYRERERLTRTYENMKNELQTYENNLGFLTSTSKKGSSLLTELNRKVDKLKADLELVLQKIKVIDESLKE' A
#
# COMPACT_ATOMS: atom_id res chain seq x y z
N GLU A 1 5.30 25.81 14.96
CA GLU A 1 5.21 25.05 15.55
C GLU A 1 4.59 23.82 15.32
N ASN A 2 5.13 22.91 15.72
CA ASN A 2 4.80 21.62 15.31
C ASN A 2 3.89 20.91 16.24
N GLY A 3 2.83 21.43 16.52
CA GLY A 3 1.90 20.82 17.43
C GLY A 3 1.07 19.75 16.79
N PRO A 4 -0.08 19.42 17.39
CA PRO A 4 -0.96 18.37 16.88
C PRO A 4 -1.40 18.58 15.44
N GLN A 5 -1.48 19.83 15.01
CA GLN A 5 -1.90 20.10 13.64
C GLN A 5 -0.95 19.48 12.63
N SER A 6 0.34 19.52 12.93
CA SER A 6 1.33 18.93 12.05
C SER A 6 1.14 17.43 11.95
N LEU A 7 0.83 16.81 13.09
CA LEU A 7 0.60 15.36 13.11
C LEU A 7 -0.66 14.99 12.35
N TYR A 8 -1.71 15.79 12.47
CA TYR A 8 -2.94 15.51 11.75
C TYR A 8 -2.72 15.58 10.24
N ARG A 9 -1.95 16.56 9.81
CA ARG A 9 -1.65 16.69 8.39
C ARG A 9 -0.85 15.51 7.88
N GLU A 10 0.14 15.12 8.65
CA GLU A 10 0.97 13.99 8.27
C GLU A 10 0.14 12.73 8.20
N ARG A 11 -0.74 12.55 9.17
CA ARG A 11 -1.61 11.39 9.19
C ARG A 11 -2.52 11.36 7.97
N GLU A 12 -3.09 12.50 7.63
CA GLU A 12 -3.98 12.57 6.49
C GLU A 12 -3.23 12.24 5.20
N ARG A 13 -2.03 12.76 5.09
CA ARG A 13 -1.22 12.51 3.92
C ARG A 13 -0.90 11.03 3.79
N LEU A 14 -0.50 10.42 4.90
CA LEU A 14 -0.18 9.00 4.90
C LEU A 14 -1.41 8.16 4.62
N THR A 15 -2.55 8.57 5.14
CA THR A 15 -3.78 7.85 4.90
C THR A 15 -4.13 7.85 3.42
N ARG A 16 -3.97 8.99 2.77
CA ARG A 16 -4.22 9.06 1.35
C ARG A 16 -3.27 8.17 0.56
N THR A 17 -2.01 8.22 0.93
CA THR A 17 -1.01 7.38 0.29
C THR A 17 -1.38 5.92 0.46
N TYR A 18 -1.78 5.55 1.67
CA TYR A 18 -2.16 4.19 1.97
C TYR A 18 -3.33 3.75 1.08
N GLU A 19 -4.33 4.59 0.96
CA GLU A 19 -5.51 4.24 0.17
C GLU A 19 -5.18 4.14 -1.31
N ASN A 20 -4.34 5.04 -1.81
CA ASN A 20 -3.91 4.96 -3.19
C ASN A 20 -3.16 3.68 -3.47
N MET A 21 -2.27 3.31 -2.56
CA MET A 21 -1.49 2.09 -2.72
C MET A 21 -2.39 0.86 -2.60
N LYS A 22 -3.37 0.93 -1.72
CA LYS A 22 -4.30 -0.17 -1.56
C LYS A 22 -5.11 -0.39 -2.83
N ASN A 23 -5.56 0.70 -3.44
CA ASN A 23 -6.29 0.60 -4.69
C ASN A 23 -5.41 0.04 -5.80
N GLU A 24 -4.18 0.49 -5.83
CA GLU A 24 -3.24 0.00 -6.81
C GLU A 24 -2.98 -1.49 -6.64
N LEU A 25 -2.83 -1.91 -5.39
CA LEU A 25 -2.64 -3.32 -5.08
C LEU A 25 -3.83 -4.14 -5.55
N GLN A 26 -5.03 -3.62 -5.31
CA GLN A 26 -6.24 -4.32 -5.75
C GLN A 26 -6.24 -4.51 -7.25
N THR A 27 -5.83 -3.48 -7.99
CA THR A 27 -5.76 -3.56 -9.45
C THR A 27 -4.76 -4.62 -9.88
N TYR A 28 -3.59 -4.66 -9.24
CA TYR A 28 -2.60 -5.66 -9.57
C TYR A 28 -3.09 -7.06 -9.27
N GLU A 29 -3.78 -7.23 -8.15
CA GLU A 29 -4.30 -8.54 -7.78
C GLU A 29 -5.37 -9.01 -8.74
N ASN A 30 -6.21 -8.09 -9.19
CA ASN A 30 -7.22 -8.43 -10.18
C ASN A 30 -6.57 -8.88 -11.48
N ASN A 31 -5.55 -8.14 -11.91
CA ASN A 31 -4.82 -8.51 -13.12
C ASN A 31 -4.13 -9.85 -12.97
N LEU A 32 -3.58 -10.09 -11.78
CA LEU A 32 -2.91 -11.35 -11.53
C LEU A 32 -3.86 -12.51 -11.62
N GLY A 33 -5.04 -12.36 -11.04
CA GLY A 33 -6.06 -13.38 -11.11
C GLY A 33 -6.49 -13.66 -12.53
N PHE A 34 -6.68 -12.60 -13.30
CA PHE A 34 -7.06 -12.74 -14.70
C PHE A 34 -5.97 -13.46 -15.48
N LEU A 35 -4.72 -13.04 -15.31
CA LEU A 35 -3.62 -13.65 -16.04
C LEU A 35 -3.40 -15.10 -15.63
N THR A 36 -3.58 -15.39 -14.36
CA THR A 36 -3.42 -16.75 -13.87
C THR A 36 -4.44 -17.69 -14.52
N SER A 37 -5.65 -17.20 -14.74
CA SER A 37 -6.68 -18.07 -15.32
C SER A 37 -6.59 -18.16 -16.83
N THR A 38 -5.97 -17.17 -17.50
CA THR A 38 -5.94 -17.17 -18.95
C THR A 38 -4.58 -17.47 -19.55
N SER A 39 -3.50 -17.25 -18.79
CA SER A 39 -2.15 -17.43 -19.31
C SER A 39 -1.55 -18.73 -18.89
N LYS A 40 -0.56 -19.17 -19.64
CA LYS A 40 0.16 -20.36 -19.27
C LYS A 40 1.13 -20.06 -18.15
N LYS A 41 1.49 -21.10 -17.42
CA LYS A 41 2.43 -20.97 -16.34
C LYS A 41 3.78 -20.50 -16.86
N GLY A 42 4.49 -19.82 -16.01
CA GLY A 42 5.83 -19.38 -16.34
C GLY A 42 5.91 -18.09 -17.11
N SER A 43 4.81 -17.39 -17.24
CA SER A 43 4.84 -16.11 -17.92
C SER A 43 5.70 -15.13 -17.14
N SER A 44 6.61 -14.44 -17.83
CA SER A 44 7.42 -13.43 -17.15
C SER A 44 6.56 -12.26 -16.69
N LEU A 45 5.42 -12.05 -17.32
CA LEU A 45 4.49 -11.02 -16.88
C LEU A 45 3.94 -11.35 -15.50
N LEU A 46 3.61 -12.60 -15.27
CA LEU A 46 3.14 -13.04 -13.96
C LEU A 46 4.20 -12.84 -12.89
N THR A 47 5.44 -13.17 -13.22
CA THR A 47 6.52 -12.99 -12.28
C THR A 47 6.70 -11.53 -11.93
N GLU A 48 6.62 -10.66 -12.92
CA GLU A 48 6.76 -9.25 -12.70
C GLU A 48 5.62 -8.68 -11.86
N LEU A 49 4.41 -9.12 -12.13
CA LEU A 49 3.26 -8.66 -11.35
C LEU A 49 3.37 -9.12 -9.91
N ASN A 50 3.79 -10.35 -9.71
CA ASN A 50 3.98 -10.86 -8.35
C ASN A 50 4.99 -10.03 -7.58
N ARG A 51 6.06 -9.65 -8.26
CA ARG A 51 7.09 -8.84 -7.62
C ARG A 51 6.53 -7.48 -7.23
N LYS A 52 5.76 -6.86 -8.11
CA LYS A 52 5.17 -5.57 -7.82
C LYS A 52 4.17 -5.65 -6.68
N VAL A 53 3.40 -6.72 -6.64
CA VAL A 53 2.45 -6.93 -5.55
C VAL A 53 3.19 -7.07 -4.22
N ASP A 54 4.25 -7.85 -4.21
CA ASP A 54 5.02 -8.04 -2.98
C ASP A 54 5.61 -6.73 -2.50
N LYS A 55 6.16 -5.95 -3.41
CA LYS A 55 6.74 -4.68 -3.02
C LYS A 55 5.68 -3.72 -2.49
N LEU A 56 4.54 -3.69 -3.14
CA LEU A 56 3.46 -2.81 -2.73
C LEU A 56 2.93 -3.20 -1.35
N LYS A 57 2.85 -4.50 -1.09
CA LYS A 57 2.42 -4.96 0.22
C LYS A 57 3.40 -4.52 1.31
N ALA A 58 4.68 -4.60 1.03
CA ALA A 58 5.67 -4.16 1.99
C ALA A 58 5.57 -2.66 2.23
N ASP A 59 5.37 -1.90 1.16
CA ASP A 59 5.22 -0.45 1.30
C ASP A 59 3.96 -0.10 2.09
N LEU A 60 2.88 -0.82 1.85
CA LEU A 60 1.65 -0.60 2.60
C LEU A 60 1.87 -0.81 4.09
N GLU A 61 2.60 -1.84 4.41
CA GLU A 61 2.88 -2.13 5.81
C GLU A 61 3.65 -0.99 6.46
N LEU A 62 4.63 -0.46 5.76
CA LEU A 62 5.42 0.64 6.29
C LEU A 62 4.57 1.88 6.50
N VAL A 63 3.72 2.19 5.55
CA VAL A 63 2.86 3.36 5.69
C VAL A 63 1.89 3.17 6.86
N LEU A 64 1.34 1.97 6.97
CA LEU A 64 0.42 1.69 8.07
C LEU A 64 1.09 1.85 9.42
N GLN A 65 2.33 1.40 9.53
CA GLN A 65 3.06 1.56 10.79
C GLN A 65 3.28 3.03 11.12
N LYS A 66 3.58 3.83 10.12
CA LYS A 66 3.75 5.25 10.34
C LYS A 66 2.46 5.90 10.82
N ILE A 67 1.34 5.49 10.23
CA ILE A 67 0.06 6.01 10.65
C ILE A 67 -0.23 5.64 12.11
N LYS A 68 0.09 4.41 12.47
CA LYS A 68 -0.12 3.96 13.85
C LYS A 68 0.70 4.77 14.85
N VAL A 69 1.94 5.06 14.49
CA VAL A 69 2.79 5.84 15.37
C VAL A 69 2.19 7.22 15.60
N ILE A 70 1.71 7.84 14.53
CA ILE A 70 1.11 9.16 14.65
C ILE A 70 -0.17 9.09 15.47
N ASP A 71 -0.98 8.07 15.23
CA ASP A 71 -2.21 7.89 16.00
C ASP A 71 -1.91 7.83 17.49
N GLU A 72 -0.90 7.07 17.86
CA GLU A 72 -0.56 6.93 19.25
C GLU A 72 -0.04 8.24 19.83
N SER A 73 0.69 8.99 19.03
CA SER A 73 1.15 10.30 19.48
C SER A 73 -0.02 11.25 19.70
N LEU A 74 -1.04 11.15 18.86
CA LEU A 74 -2.20 12.01 19.01
C LEU A 74 -3.05 11.66 20.22
N LYS A 75 -3.00 10.41 20.63
CA LYS A 75 -3.79 9.99 21.77
C LYS A 75 -3.23 10.50 23.09
N GLU A 76 -1.98 10.87 23.09
CA GLU A 76 -1.42 11.42 24.30
C GLU A 76 -1.81 12.85 24.47
#